data_106c120db22229f38d65599e02f3c791
#
_entry.id   106c120db22229f38d65599e02f3c791
#
_cell.length_a   1.000
_cell.length_b   1.000
_cell.length_c   1.000
_cell.angle_alpha   90.00
_cell.angle_beta   90.00
_cell.angle_gamma   90.00
#
_symmetry.space_group_name_H-M   'P 1'
#
loop_
_entity.id
_entity.type
_entity.pdbx_description
1 polymer ?
#
loop_
_entity_poly.entity_id
_entity_poly.type
_entity_poly.pdbx_seq_one_letter_code
_entity_poly.pdbx_strand_id
1 'polypeptide(L)'
;MSSEYYTTIGMDVSDRTTKVCVMSKEGRAPRVVMETTIPTTKEGLAKFLSTQDAATPVAFETGTHCRWMNEVAQGMGFKVYVANPCRLRMVTDSKAKNDKNDARMIARLALADPGLLHPVRLRGAEYQRMINLHEMRGLLVKQRSGIIVQLRAVAKSMGFRIAKVSAAGFHNLDRAAWPKELRDIAWPMLKNLEQLAVTIKTYDKLIRELAGTPAFKAQVDRLMEIHCVGILVATAFVAVTGGDMDRFERPRDVGPWSGLAPKQDQSGDVDRQCHVTKAGSPLLRRLLVESAQLIMRDCSSDTDLKAKGLRICARGGKIARRKAVTAVARSLAVLMTAMLKKPDAPYVPLSERCEKELLAMRAMV
;
A
#
# COMPACT_ATOMS: atom_id res chain seq x y z
N MET A 1 -18.18 17.60 22.81
CA MET A 1 -18.97 17.74 21.55
C MET A 1 -20.10 16.73 21.62
N SER A 2 -21.37 17.18 21.57
CA SER A 2 -22.52 16.26 21.50
C SER A 2 -22.55 15.58 20.15
N SER A 3 -22.90 14.27 20.10
CA SER A 3 -23.03 13.57 18.82
C SER A 3 -24.11 14.25 17.97
N GLU A 4 -23.84 14.38 16.68
CA GLU A 4 -24.72 14.98 15.69
C GLU A 4 -25.91 14.08 15.35
N TYR A 5 -25.89 12.80 15.83
CA TYR A 5 -26.85 11.76 15.46
C TYR A 5 -27.56 11.17 16.69
N TYR A 6 -28.85 10.92 16.52
CA TYR A 6 -29.66 10.21 17.53
C TYR A 6 -29.68 8.70 17.33
N THR A 7 -29.41 8.22 16.11
CA THR A 7 -29.39 6.79 15.76
C THR A 7 -28.20 6.49 14.87
N THR A 8 -27.63 5.30 15.00
CA THR A 8 -26.50 4.82 14.18
C THR A 8 -26.63 3.34 13.88
N ILE A 9 -26.09 2.91 12.75
CA ILE A 9 -26.00 1.51 12.32
C ILE A 9 -24.55 1.08 12.36
N GLY A 10 -24.20 0.12 13.23
CA GLY A 10 -22.90 -0.53 13.25
C GLY A 10 -22.96 -1.89 12.59
N MET A 11 -21.97 -2.22 11.79
CA MET A 11 -21.91 -3.50 11.08
C MET A 11 -20.55 -4.17 11.31
N ASP A 12 -20.59 -5.45 11.71
CA ASP A 12 -19.44 -6.35 11.66
C ASP A 12 -19.57 -7.26 10.45
N VAL A 13 -18.60 -7.16 9.54
CA VAL A 13 -18.68 -7.71 8.18
C VAL A 13 -17.84 -8.97 8.06
N SER A 14 -18.50 -10.12 7.95
CA SER A 14 -17.88 -11.39 7.63
C SER A 14 -18.15 -11.76 6.14
N ASP A 15 -17.51 -12.83 5.68
CA ASP A 15 -17.55 -13.21 4.26
C ASP A 15 -18.94 -13.57 3.73
N ARG A 16 -19.76 -14.23 4.53
CA ARG A 16 -21.11 -14.70 4.15
C ARG A 16 -22.23 -13.90 4.79
N THR A 17 -22.03 -13.44 6.00
CA THR A 17 -23.05 -12.75 6.80
C THR A 17 -22.47 -11.53 7.48
N THR A 18 -23.27 -10.48 7.57
CA THR A 18 -22.93 -9.25 8.28
C THR A 18 -23.83 -9.13 9.50
N LYS A 19 -23.23 -8.97 10.68
CA LYS A 19 -23.96 -8.65 11.92
C LYS A 19 -24.24 -7.16 11.94
N VAL A 20 -25.47 -6.80 12.25
CA VAL A 20 -25.93 -5.42 12.25
C VAL A 20 -26.51 -5.09 13.61
N CYS A 21 -26.11 -3.95 14.16
CA CYS A 21 -26.68 -3.36 15.36
C CYS A 21 -27.15 -1.93 15.07
N VAL A 22 -28.41 -1.66 15.28
CA VAL A 22 -28.98 -0.30 15.26
C VAL A 22 -29.07 0.19 16.69
N MET A 23 -28.48 1.33 16.97
CA MET A 23 -28.40 1.90 18.31
C MET A 23 -28.94 3.32 18.31
N SER A 24 -29.74 3.67 19.31
CA SER A 24 -30.28 5.02 19.47
C SER A 24 -29.88 5.63 20.82
N LYS A 25 -29.81 6.94 20.86
CA LYS A 25 -29.57 7.74 22.06
C LYS A 25 -30.87 8.45 22.46
N GLU A 26 -31.81 7.68 23.00
CA GLU A 26 -32.97 8.24 23.68
C GLU A 26 -32.67 8.37 25.17
N GLY A 27 -32.53 9.63 25.65
CA GLY A 27 -32.16 9.89 27.04
C GLY A 27 -30.64 9.91 27.31
N ARG A 28 -30.22 9.49 28.52
CA ARG A 28 -28.83 9.58 28.98
C ARG A 28 -27.91 8.44 28.52
N ALA A 29 -28.45 7.30 28.11
CA ALA A 29 -27.68 6.10 27.76
C ALA A 29 -28.01 5.57 26.34
N PRO A 30 -27.00 5.09 25.58
CA PRO A 30 -27.27 4.40 24.33
C PRO A 30 -28.07 3.11 24.53
N ARG A 31 -29.10 2.88 23.71
CA ARG A 31 -29.95 1.69 23.72
C ARG A 31 -29.89 0.97 22.37
N VAL A 32 -29.79 -0.36 22.41
CA VAL A 32 -29.92 -1.20 21.20
C VAL A 32 -31.40 -1.20 20.79
N VAL A 33 -31.68 -0.75 19.57
CA VAL A 33 -33.00 -0.74 18.97
C VAL A 33 -33.26 -2.03 18.21
N MET A 34 -32.26 -2.50 17.46
CA MET A 34 -32.37 -3.69 16.62
C MET A 34 -31.02 -4.40 16.52
N GLU A 35 -31.05 -5.72 16.52
CA GLU A 35 -29.95 -6.58 16.12
C GLU A 35 -30.44 -7.59 15.10
N THR A 36 -29.69 -7.71 14.01
CA THR A 36 -30.03 -8.66 12.95
C THR A 36 -28.77 -9.17 12.25
N THR A 37 -28.96 -10.16 11.41
CA THR A 37 -27.92 -10.70 10.55
C THR A 37 -28.43 -10.68 9.12
N ILE A 38 -27.66 -10.08 8.23
CA ILE A 38 -27.98 -9.99 6.81
C ILE A 38 -26.95 -10.76 5.97
N PRO A 39 -27.32 -11.26 4.79
CA PRO A 39 -26.34 -11.78 3.84
C PRO A 39 -25.34 -10.68 3.42
N THR A 40 -24.06 -11.03 3.32
CA THR A 40 -23.03 -10.10 2.83
C THR A 40 -23.06 -10.05 1.30
N THR A 41 -24.16 -9.53 0.76
CA THR A 41 -24.39 -9.29 -0.67
C THR A 41 -24.95 -7.89 -0.90
N LYS A 42 -24.87 -7.40 -2.15
CA LYS A 42 -25.41 -6.07 -2.49
C LYS A 42 -26.91 -5.99 -2.24
N GLU A 43 -27.63 -7.06 -2.61
CA GLU A 43 -29.08 -7.19 -2.45
C GLU A 43 -29.47 -7.25 -0.96
N GLY A 44 -28.74 -8.04 -0.16
CA GLY A 44 -28.96 -8.16 1.29
C GLY A 44 -28.75 -6.84 2.02
N LEU A 45 -27.68 -6.11 1.68
CA LEU A 45 -27.43 -4.79 2.24
C LEU A 45 -28.47 -3.77 1.81
N ALA A 46 -28.79 -3.70 0.52
CA ALA A 46 -29.80 -2.77 -0.01
C ALA A 46 -31.19 -3.02 0.60
N LYS A 47 -31.61 -4.30 0.71
CA LYS A 47 -32.87 -4.69 1.34
C LYS A 47 -32.93 -4.24 2.80
N PHE A 48 -31.86 -4.40 3.56
CA PHE A 48 -31.80 -3.92 4.95
C PHE A 48 -31.86 -2.40 5.01
N LEU A 49 -31.03 -1.71 4.24
CA LEU A 49 -30.95 -0.23 4.26
C LEU A 49 -32.25 0.43 3.80
N SER A 50 -33.04 -0.20 2.88
CA SER A 50 -34.34 0.34 2.46
C SER A 50 -35.40 0.38 3.59
N THR A 51 -35.16 -0.33 4.68
CA THR A 51 -36.00 -0.27 5.89
C THR A 51 -35.56 0.75 6.93
N GLN A 52 -34.46 1.45 6.66
CA GLN A 52 -33.85 2.41 7.58
C GLN A 52 -33.99 3.84 7.06
N ASP A 53 -33.95 4.80 7.98
CA ASP A 53 -33.89 6.21 7.60
C ASP A 53 -32.50 6.56 7.06
N ALA A 54 -32.41 7.16 5.87
CA ALA A 54 -31.16 7.56 5.23
C ALA A 54 -30.35 8.60 6.04
N ALA A 55 -31.00 9.35 6.96
CA ALA A 55 -30.33 10.22 7.90
C ALA A 55 -29.48 9.47 8.94
N THR A 56 -29.72 8.15 9.11
CA THR A 56 -28.97 7.30 10.06
C THR A 56 -27.61 6.93 9.48
N PRO A 57 -26.48 7.33 10.10
CA PRO A 57 -25.16 6.95 9.59
C PRO A 57 -24.90 5.46 9.75
N VAL A 58 -24.17 4.91 8.78
CA VAL A 58 -23.72 3.52 8.74
C VAL A 58 -22.22 3.47 9.02
N ALA A 59 -21.80 2.60 9.93
CA ALA A 59 -20.41 2.42 10.29
C ALA A 59 -19.99 0.95 10.21
N PHE A 60 -18.82 0.66 9.63
CA PHE A 60 -18.20 -0.68 9.58
C PHE A 60 -16.67 -0.58 9.43
N GLU A 61 -15.97 -1.67 9.74
CA GLU A 61 -14.49 -1.70 9.62
C GLU A 61 -14.02 -1.85 8.18
N THR A 62 -12.77 -1.38 7.90
CA THR A 62 -12.11 -1.67 6.62
C THR A 62 -11.89 -3.18 6.48
N GLY A 63 -12.34 -3.73 5.37
CA GLY A 63 -12.19 -5.14 5.01
C GLY A 63 -12.36 -5.32 3.50
N THR A 64 -12.38 -6.57 3.06
CA THR A 64 -12.50 -6.93 1.63
C THR A 64 -13.79 -6.38 1.00
N HIS A 65 -14.87 -6.32 1.78
CA HIS A 65 -16.20 -5.90 1.33
C HIS A 65 -16.46 -4.40 1.47
N CYS A 66 -15.62 -3.67 2.22
CA CYS A 66 -15.88 -2.28 2.65
C CYS A 66 -16.20 -1.33 1.48
N ARG A 67 -15.60 -1.56 0.31
CA ARG A 67 -15.75 -0.69 -0.84
C ARG A 67 -17.14 -0.76 -1.46
N TRP A 68 -17.58 -1.94 -1.89
CA TRP A 68 -18.89 -2.08 -2.51
C TRP A 68 -20.01 -1.79 -1.51
N MET A 69 -19.83 -2.09 -0.21
CA MET A 69 -20.79 -1.73 0.84
C MET A 69 -20.90 -0.21 0.97
N ASN A 70 -19.79 0.49 0.96
CA ASN A 70 -19.79 1.96 0.95
C ASN A 70 -20.49 2.53 -0.30
N GLU A 71 -20.20 1.98 -1.49
CA GLU A 71 -20.83 2.40 -2.74
C GLU A 71 -22.35 2.19 -2.73
N VAL A 72 -22.83 1.04 -2.23
CA VAL A 72 -24.25 0.76 -2.10
C VAL A 72 -24.92 1.70 -1.09
N ALA A 73 -24.34 1.84 0.10
CA ALA A 73 -24.94 2.67 1.15
C ALA A 73 -24.96 4.16 0.75
N GLN A 74 -23.88 4.68 0.18
CA GLN A 74 -23.84 6.07 -0.32
C GLN A 74 -24.79 6.29 -1.49
N GLY A 75 -24.92 5.32 -2.40
CA GLY A 75 -25.89 5.35 -3.51
C GLY A 75 -27.34 5.39 -3.05
N MET A 76 -27.62 4.92 -1.83
CA MET A 76 -28.93 5.01 -1.17
C MET A 76 -29.08 6.26 -0.28
N GLY A 77 -28.10 7.16 -0.26
CA GLY A 77 -28.15 8.42 0.50
C GLY A 77 -27.61 8.35 1.93
N PHE A 78 -27.09 7.21 2.38
CA PHE A 78 -26.56 7.08 3.74
C PHE A 78 -25.18 7.72 3.88
N LYS A 79 -24.92 8.36 5.02
CA LYS A 79 -23.60 8.78 5.43
C LYS A 79 -22.83 7.56 5.98
N VAL A 80 -21.63 7.29 5.45
CA VAL A 80 -20.87 6.08 5.79
C VAL A 80 -19.57 6.43 6.46
N TYR A 81 -19.27 5.76 7.57
CA TYR A 81 -18.00 5.82 8.29
C TYR A 81 -17.28 4.48 8.22
N VAL A 82 -16.19 4.42 7.45
CA VAL A 82 -15.36 3.21 7.36
C VAL A 82 -14.27 3.29 8.41
N ALA A 83 -14.38 2.52 9.47
CA ALA A 83 -13.51 2.57 10.63
C ALA A 83 -12.13 1.95 10.38
N ASN A 84 -11.10 2.49 11.06
CA ASN A 84 -9.73 1.95 11.01
C ASN A 84 -9.52 0.88 12.10
N PRO A 85 -9.43 -0.42 11.75
CA PRO A 85 -9.32 -1.50 12.73
C PRO A 85 -8.06 -1.42 13.61
N CYS A 86 -6.96 -0.87 13.08
CA CYS A 86 -5.72 -0.74 13.84
C CYS A 86 -5.84 0.26 15.00
N ARG A 87 -6.71 1.26 14.87
CA ARG A 87 -6.94 2.28 15.91
C ARG A 87 -8.10 1.90 16.83
N LEU A 88 -9.09 1.17 16.31
CA LEU A 88 -10.19 0.63 17.11
C LEU A 88 -9.69 -0.35 18.20
N ARG A 89 -8.73 -1.21 17.89
CA ARG A 89 -8.14 -2.16 18.84
C ARG A 89 -7.60 -1.51 20.11
N MET A 90 -7.11 -0.28 20.02
CA MET A 90 -6.64 0.48 21.19
C MET A 90 -7.77 0.92 22.12
N VAL A 91 -9.01 0.95 21.63
CA VAL A 91 -10.21 1.38 22.38
C VAL A 91 -11.04 0.17 22.83
N THR A 92 -10.90 -0.99 22.15
CA THR A 92 -11.78 -2.16 22.32
C THR A 92 -11.08 -3.39 22.86
N ASP A 93 -9.99 -3.25 23.63
CA ASP A 93 -9.21 -4.37 24.17
C ASP A 93 -10.00 -5.16 25.24
N SER A 94 -11.13 -5.76 24.82
CA SER A 94 -11.94 -6.64 25.62
C SER A 94 -11.60 -8.11 25.36
N LYS A 95 -11.42 -8.89 26.43
CA LYS A 95 -11.09 -10.33 26.36
C LYS A 95 -12.21 -11.21 25.79
N ALA A 96 -13.41 -10.65 25.55
CA ALA A 96 -14.58 -11.37 25.01
C ALA A 96 -14.83 -10.96 23.55
N LYS A 97 -14.14 -11.59 22.61
CA LYS A 97 -14.35 -11.43 21.18
C LYS A 97 -15.62 -12.17 20.75
N ASN A 98 -16.64 -11.41 20.28
CA ASN A 98 -17.85 -11.97 19.68
C ASN A 98 -18.36 -10.96 18.64
N ASP A 99 -18.63 -11.42 17.42
CA ASP A 99 -19.08 -10.63 16.28
C ASP A 99 -20.28 -9.69 16.58
N LYS A 100 -21.19 -10.10 17.48
CA LYS A 100 -22.28 -9.24 17.94
C LYS A 100 -21.75 -8.04 18.76
N ASN A 101 -20.77 -8.26 19.60
CA ASN A 101 -20.18 -7.21 20.40
C ASN A 101 -19.41 -6.21 19.53
N ASP A 102 -18.80 -6.69 18.43
CA ASP A 102 -18.06 -5.85 17.51
C ASP A 102 -19.00 -4.90 16.74
N ALA A 103 -20.14 -5.37 16.22
CA ALA A 103 -21.17 -4.52 15.62
C ALA A 103 -21.76 -3.49 16.61
N ARG A 104 -22.03 -3.92 17.85
CA ARG A 104 -22.50 -3.02 18.94
C ARG A 104 -21.46 -1.95 19.26
N MET A 105 -20.19 -2.33 19.34
CA MET A 105 -19.12 -1.40 19.68
C MET A 105 -18.95 -0.35 18.57
N ILE A 106 -18.99 -0.76 17.29
CA ILE A 106 -18.93 0.15 16.15
C ILE A 106 -20.11 1.13 16.19
N ALA A 107 -21.35 0.63 16.40
CA ALA A 107 -22.53 1.48 16.54
C ALA A 107 -22.39 2.48 17.69
N ARG A 108 -21.92 2.01 18.85
CA ARG A 108 -21.76 2.84 20.05
C ARG A 108 -20.71 3.95 19.87
N LEU A 109 -19.58 3.64 19.23
CA LEU A 109 -18.54 4.62 18.93
C LEU A 109 -19.06 5.66 17.92
N ALA A 110 -19.74 5.21 16.85
CA ALA A 110 -20.35 6.11 15.88
C ALA A 110 -21.38 7.03 16.50
N LEU A 111 -22.16 6.52 17.46
CA LEU A 111 -23.19 7.29 18.18
C LEU A 111 -22.59 8.29 19.17
N ALA A 112 -21.48 7.94 19.83
CA ALA A 112 -20.81 8.81 20.79
C ALA A 112 -20.07 9.94 20.08
N ASP A 113 -19.19 9.59 19.14
CA ASP A 113 -18.43 10.48 18.29
C ASP A 113 -17.89 9.68 17.09
N PRO A 114 -18.35 9.96 15.85
CA PRO A 114 -17.82 9.30 14.65
C PRO A 114 -16.30 9.46 14.48
N GLY A 115 -15.68 10.49 15.04
CA GLY A 115 -14.24 10.69 15.04
C GLY A 115 -13.46 9.58 15.75
N LEU A 116 -14.06 8.92 16.76
CA LEU A 116 -13.46 7.79 17.47
C LEU A 116 -13.26 6.55 16.58
N LEU A 117 -14.01 6.45 15.48
CA LEU A 117 -13.83 5.41 14.49
C LEU A 117 -12.56 5.63 13.65
N HIS A 118 -11.93 6.82 13.75
CA HIS A 118 -10.82 7.22 12.89
C HIS A 118 -11.10 6.94 11.41
N PRO A 119 -12.16 7.54 10.80
CA PRO A 119 -12.67 7.15 9.51
C PRO A 119 -11.61 7.18 8.42
N VAL A 120 -11.57 6.15 7.61
CA VAL A 120 -10.66 6.02 6.47
C VAL A 120 -11.34 6.57 5.22
N ARG A 121 -10.65 7.47 4.50
CA ARG A 121 -11.09 7.89 3.17
C ARG A 121 -10.84 6.76 2.18
N LEU A 122 -11.91 6.19 1.62
CA LEU A 122 -11.81 5.20 0.56
C LEU A 122 -11.36 5.86 -0.74
N ARG A 123 -10.62 5.11 -1.53
CA ARG A 123 -10.12 5.56 -2.84
C ARG A 123 -11.21 5.38 -3.88
N GLY A 124 -11.21 6.20 -4.94
CA GLY A 124 -12.07 6.02 -6.09
C GLY A 124 -11.85 4.68 -6.82
N ALA A 125 -12.82 4.29 -7.67
CA ALA A 125 -12.84 3.01 -8.38
C ALA A 125 -11.58 2.75 -9.21
N GLU A 126 -11.14 3.75 -9.95
CA GLU A 126 -9.99 3.64 -10.83
C GLU A 126 -8.68 3.44 -10.07
N TYR A 127 -8.49 4.13 -8.94
CA TYR A 127 -7.34 3.96 -8.08
C TYR A 127 -7.26 2.55 -7.47
N GLN A 128 -8.41 2.00 -7.07
CA GLN A 128 -8.45 0.63 -6.58
C GLN A 128 -8.19 -0.38 -7.70
N ARG A 129 -8.72 -0.15 -8.90
CA ARG A 129 -8.42 -0.96 -10.08
C ARG A 129 -6.91 -0.98 -10.36
N MET A 130 -6.24 0.16 -10.31
CA MET A 130 -4.79 0.25 -10.47
C MET A 130 -4.04 -0.57 -9.40
N ILE A 131 -4.46 -0.49 -8.14
CA ILE A 131 -3.87 -1.29 -7.05
C ILE A 131 -4.03 -2.77 -7.33
N ASN A 132 -5.23 -3.22 -7.72
CA ASN A 132 -5.49 -4.63 -8.03
C ASN A 132 -4.62 -5.13 -9.19
N LEU A 133 -4.42 -4.33 -10.24
CA LEU A 133 -3.50 -4.67 -11.35
C LEU A 133 -2.06 -4.84 -10.84
N HIS A 134 -1.60 -3.95 -9.97
CA HIS A 134 -0.27 -4.07 -9.37
C HIS A 134 -0.13 -5.31 -8.48
N GLU A 135 -1.14 -5.65 -7.71
CA GLU A 135 -1.12 -6.82 -6.82
C GLU A 135 -1.09 -8.12 -7.62
N MET A 136 -1.94 -8.26 -8.65
CA MET A 136 -1.94 -9.43 -9.54
C MET A 136 -0.60 -9.56 -10.26
N ARG A 137 -0.09 -8.47 -10.85
CA ARG A 137 1.25 -8.46 -11.44
C ARG A 137 2.33 -8.87 -10.43
N GLY A 138 2.27 -8.34 -9.22
CA GLY A 138 3.21 -8.63 -8.15
C GLY A 138 3.22 -10.10 -7.74
N LEU A 139 2.05 -10.74 -7.71
CA LEU A 139 1.90 -12.18 -7.47
C LEU A 139 2.63 -13.00 -8.54
N LEU A 140 2.41 -12.68 -9.82
CA LEU A 140 3.06 -13.38 -10.94
C LEU A 140 4.59 -13.21 -10.93
N VAL A 141 5.09 -12.01 -10.61
CA VAL A 141 6.53 -11.75 -10.47
C VAL A 141 7.12 -12.57 -9.31
N LYS A 142 6.40 -12.70 -8.19
CA LYS A 142 6.82 -13.53 -7.06
C LYS A 142 6.86 -15.02 -7.43
N GLN A 143 5.85 -15.52 -8.14
CA GLN A 143 5.82 -16.90 -8.64
C GLN A 143 7.01 -17.15 -9.58
N ARG A 144 7.24 -16.28 -10.57
CA ARG A 144 8.41 -16.38 -11.48
C ARG A 144 9.72 -16.49 -10.70
N SER A 145 9.90 -15.62 -9.72
CA SER A 145 11.12 -15.61 -8.92
C SER A 145 11.29 -16.89 -8.10
N GLY A 146 10.21 -17.40 -7.52
CA GLY A 146 10.21 -18.66 -6.76
C GLY A 146 10.59 -19.85 -7.62
N ILE A 147 10.02 -19.98 -8.82
CA ILE A 147 10.36 -21.04 -9.78
C ILE A 147 11.84 -20.98 -10.16
N ILE A 148 12.37 -19.78 -10.49
CA ILE A 148 13.78 -19.62 -10.87
C ILE A 148 14.72 -20.01 -9.72
N VAL A 149 14.40 -19.59 -8.48
CA VAL A 149 15.20 -19.95 -7.30
C VAL A 149 15.21 -21.48 -7.11
N GLN A 150 14.05 -22.11 -7.23
CA GLN A 150 13.93 -23.56 -7.08
C GLN A 150 14.69 -24.33 -8.18
N LEU A 151 14.56 -23.94 -9.45
CA LEU A 151 15.31 -24.55 -10.55
C LEU A 151 16.84 -24.41 -10.36
N ARG A 152 17.30 -23.25 -9.88
CA ARG A 152 18.71 -23.07 -9.56
C ARG A 152 19.18 -23.93 -8.38
N ALA A 153 18.30 -24.19 -7.40
CA ALA A 153 18.61 -25.06 -6.27
C ALA A 153 18.74 -26.52 -6.72
N VAL A 154 17.77 -27.01 -7.54
CA VAL A 154 17.81 -28.36 -8.13
C VAL A 154 19.07 -28.54 -8.98
N ALA A 155 19.39 -27.60 -9.87
CA ALA A 155 20.61 -27.69 -10.68
C ALA A 155 21.87 -27.81 -9.80
N LYS A 156 21.95 -27.03 -8.72
CA LYS A 156 23.09 -27.09 -7.79
C LYS A 156 23.20 -28.43 -7.07
N SER A 157 22.09 -29.06 -6.68
CA SER A 157 22.11 -30.38 -6.05
C SER A 157 22.62 -31.46 -7.01
N MET A 158 22.50 -31.21 -8.33
CA MET A 158 23.04 -32.11 -9.39
C MET A 158 24.46 -31.71 -9.82
N GLY A 159 25.14 -30.84 -9.09
CA GLY A 159 26.49 -30.34 -9.42
C GLY A 159 26.55 -29.36 -10.60
N PHE A 160 25.40 -28.90 -11.13
CA PHE A 160 25.33 -28.00 -12.27
C PHE A 160 24.95 -26.54 -11.84
N ARG A 161 25.54 -25.54 -12.53
CA ARG A 161 25.22 -24.12 -12.30
C ARG A 161 24.58 -23.51 -13.53
N ILE A 162 23.30 -23.16 -13.41
CA ILE A 162 22.59 -22.40 -14.44
C ILE A 162 23.19 -20.98 -14.57
N ALA A 163 23.48 -20.57 -15.79
CA ALA A 163 24.05 -19.26 -16.12
C ALA A 163 23.26 -18.08 -15.50
N LYS A 164 23.98 -17.01 -15.19
CA LYS A 164 23.36 -15.81 -14.62
C LYS A 164 22.68 -15.00 -15.73
N VAL A 165 21.35 -14.96 -15.70
CA VAL A 165 20.50 -14.19 -16.63
C VAL A 165 19.45 -13.43 -15.85
N SER A 166 18.82 -12.46 -16.52
CA SER A 166 17.67 -11.75 -15.97
C SER A 166 16.48 -12.68 -15.75
N ALA A 167 15.66 -12.39 -14.74
CA ALA A 167 14.46 -13.19 -14.47
C ALA A 167 13.47 -13.20 -15.66
N ALA A 168 13.43 -12.12 -16.45
CA ALA A 168 12.58 -12.04 -17.64
C ALA A 168 13.05 -12.96 -18.78
N GLY A 169 14.35 -13.14 -18.95
CA GLY A 169 14.94 -13.97 -20.00
C GLY A 169 15.22 -15.42 -19.59
N PHE A 170 14.91 -15.82 -18.37
CA PHE A 170 15.29 -17.14 -17.85
C PHE A 170 14.70 -18.31 -18.65
N HIS A 171 13.46 -18.18 -19.14
CA HIS A 171 12.80 -19.19 -19.96
C HIS A 171 13.44 -19.38 -21.36
N ASN A 172 14.20 -18.38 -21.85
CA ASN A 172 14.90 -18.40 -23.14
C ASN A 172 16.34 -18.88 -23.06
N LEU A 173 16.81 -19.34 -21.87
CA LEU A 173 18.17 -19.87 -21.73
C LEU A 173 18.41 -21.02 -22.69
N ASP A 174 19.61 -21.05 -23.31
CA ASP A 174 20.10 -22.23 -23.98
C ASP A 174 20.31 -23.37 -22.98
N ARG A 175 19.79 -24.52 -23.33
CA ARG A 175 19.77 -25.73 -22.50
C ARG A 175 20.65 -26.88 -23.05
N ALA A 176 21.38 -26.58 -24.16
CA ALA A 176 22.22 -27.62 -24.80
C ALA A 176 23.23 -28.23 -23.82
N ALA A 177 23.83 -27.37 -22.97
CA ALA A 177 24.80 -27.78 -21.96
C ALA A 177 24.19 -28.35 -20.66
N TRP A 178 22.86 -28.40 -20.53
CA TRP A 178 22.24 -28.89 -19.30
C TRP A 178 22.25 -30.45 -19.28
N PRO A 179 22.49 -31.09 -18.11
CA PRO A 179 22.30 -32.49 -17.94
C PRO A 179 20.89 -32.95 -18.37
N LYS A 180 20.76 -34.10 -19.00
CA LYS A 180 19.47 -34.62 -19.50
C LYS A 180 18.42 -34.65 -18.39
N GLU A 181 18.77 -35.19 -17.24
CA GLU A 181 17.88 -35.27 -16.06
C GLU A 181 17.41 -33.91 -15.61
N LEU A 182 18.28 -32.89 -15.57
CA LEU A 182 17.90 -31.51 -15.24
C LEU A 182 16.93 -30.94 -16.27
N ARG A 183 17.15 -31.22 -17.56
CA ARG A 183 16.25 -30.75 -18.64
C ARG A 183 14.85 -31.32 -18.47
N ASP A 184 14.77 -32.64 -18.19
CA ASP A 184 13.50 -33.34 -18.03
C ASP A 184 12.70 -32.78 -16.82
N ILE A 185 13.37 -32.58 -15.69
CA ILE A 185 12.76 -31.98 -14.48
C ILE A 185 12.36 -30.52 -14.71
N ALA A 186 13.19 -29.73 -15.39
CA ALA A 186 12.98 -28.27 -15.55
C ALA A 186 11.92 -27.95 -16.62
N TRP A 187 11.69 -28.81 -17.60
CA TRP A 187 10.86 -28.53 -18.77
C TRP A 187 9.46 -27.99 -18.43
N PRO A 188 8.66 -28.64 -17.56
CA PRO A 188 7.32 -28.13 -17.21
C PRO A 188 7.37 -26.74 -16.57
N MET A 189 8.38 -26.47 -15.74
CA MET A 189 8.55 -25.18 -15.06
C MET A 189 9.02 -24.07 -16.00
N LEU A 190 9.82 -24.40 -17.01
CA LEU A 190 10.24 -23.45 -18.05
C LEU A 190 9.06 -23.05 -18.93
N LYS A 191 8.16 -23.97 -19.26
CA LYS A 191 6.90 -23.65 -19.95
C LYS A 191 6.01 -22.72 -19.12
N ASN A 192 5.91 -22.98 -17.82
CA ASN A 192 5.18 -22.10 -16.92
C ASN A 192 5.82 -20.69 -16.86
N LEU A 193 7.16 -20.60 -16.81
CA LEU A 193 7.87 -19.32 -16.84
C LEU A 193 7.62 -18.52 -18.13
N GLU A 194 7.54 -19.20 -19.28
CA GLU A 194 7.17 -18.60 -20.56
C GLU A 194 5.77 -17.98 -20.50
N GLN A 195 4.79 -18.74 -20.01
CA GLN A 195 3.41 -18.26 -19.84
C GLN A 195 3.32 -17.09 -18.84
N LEU A 196 4.05 -17.18 -17.72
CA LEU A 196 4.13 -16.09 -16.74
C LEU A 196 4.70 -14.82 -17.37
N ALA A 197 5.71 -14.93 -18.25
CA ALA A 197 6.30 -13.78 -18.93
C ALA A 197 5.27 -13.06 -19.82
N VAL A 198 4.44 -13.81 -20.55
CA VAL A 198 3.35 -13.27 -21.38
C VAL A 198 2.31 -12.57 -20.49
N THR A 199 1.85 -13.25 -19.44
CA THR A 199 0.82 -12.71 -18.55
C THR A 199 1.30 -11.45 -17.82
N ILE A 200 2.56 -11.40 -17.36
CA ILE A 200 3.14 -10.18 -16.76
C ILE A 200 3.13 -9.01 -17.74
N LYS A 201 3.49 -9.25 -19.02
CA LYS A 201 3.43 -8.21 -20.07
C LYS A 201 2.01 -7.69 -20.29
N THR A 202 1.00 -8.57 -20.19
CA THR A 202 -0.42 -8.17 -20.27
C THR A 202 -0.78 -7.21 -19.14
N TYR A 203 -0.39 -7.51 -17.90
CA TYR A 203 -0.60 -6.56 -16.78
C TYR A 203 0.20 -5.28 -16.94
N ASP A 204 1.41 -5.33 -17.46
CA ASP A 204 2.20 -4.13 -17.77
C ASP A 204 1.48 -3.24 -18.81
N LYS A 205 0.80 -3.84 -19.78
CA LYS A 205 0.00 -3.12 -20.78
C LYS A 205 -1.24 -2.49 -20.13
N LEU A 206 -2.01 -3.24 -19.37
CA LEU A 206 -3.21 -2.74 -18.66
C LEU A 206 -2.88 -1.59 -17.70
N ILE A 207 -1.75 -1.65 -17.00
CA ILE A 207 -1.27 -0.57 -16.13
C ILE A 207 -0.95 0.68 -16.96
N ARG A 208 -0.28 0.55 -18.12
CA ARG A 208 0.02 1.70 -18.98
C ARG A 208 -1.24 2.32 -19.57
N GLU A 209 -2.21 1.51 -20.02
CA GLU A 209 -3.48 1.99 -20.54
C GLU A 209 -4.24 2.80 -19.47
N LEU A 210 -4.35 2.26 -18.26
CA LEU A 210 -5.00 2.97 -17.16
C LEU A 210 -4.23 4.23 -16.72
N ALA A 211 -2.89 4.20 -16.79
CA ALA A 211 -2.04 5.36 -16.52
C ALA A 211 -2.25 6.51 -17.51
N GLY A 212 -2.66 6.20 -18.74
CA GLY A 212 -2.98 7.19 -19.78
C GLY A 212 -4.34 7.88 -19.61
N THR A 213 -5.17 7.42 -18.67
CA THR A 213 -6.49 8.04 -18.43
C THR A 213 -6.38 9.39 -17.72
N PRO A 214 -7.39 10.28 -17.85
CA PRO A 214 -7.39 11.59 -17.18
C PRO A 214 -7.17 11.53 -15.67
N ALA A 215 -7.62 10.45 -15.01
CA ALA A 215 -7.46 10.27 -13.58
C ALA A 215 -5.99 10.10 -13.13
N PHE A 216 -5.10 9.66 -14.02
CA PHE A 216 -3.71 9.36 -13.69
C PHE A 216 -2.69 10.20 -14.45
N LYS A 217 -2.96 10.49 -15.74
CA LYS A 217 -1.96 10.95 -16.69
C LYS A 217 -1.10 12.11 -16.17
N ALA A 218 -1.71 13.21 -15.78
CA ALA A 218 -0.98 14.40 -15.35
C ALA A 218 -0.07 14.14 -14.15
N GLN A 219 -0.58 13.42 -13.14
CA GLN A 219 0.18 13.11 -11.93
C GLN A 219 1.30 12.09 -12.20
N VAL A 220 1.04 11.08 -13.05
CA VAL A 220 2.02 10.05 -13.40
C VAL A 220 3.15 10.67 -14.24
N ASP A 221 2.83 11.46 -15.27
CA ASP A 221 3.82 12.14 -16.10
C ASP A 221 4.73 13.03 -15.23
N ARG A 222 4.15 13.78 -14.31
CA ARG A 222 4.88 14.63 -13.36
C ARG A 222 5.83 13.85 -12.48
N LEU A 223 5.43 12.69 -11.98
CA LEU A 223 6.28 11.85 -11.13
C LEU A 223 7.38 11.13 -11.89
N MET A 224 7.16 10.84 -13.17
CA MET A 224 8.16 10.19 -14.01
C MET A 224 9.33 11.10 -14.39
N GLU A 225 9.27 12.40 -14.12
CA GLU A 225 10.42 13.30 -14.23
C GLU A 225 11.52 12.96 -13.20
N ILE A 226 11.13 12.29 -12.09
CA ILE A 226 12.09 11.90 -11.04
C ILE A 226 12.95 10.74 -11.53
N HIS A 227 14.26 10.88 -11.47
CA HIS A 227 15.19 9.82 -11.85
C HIS A 227 14.91 8.53 -11.07
N CYS A 228 14.91 7.37 -11.76
CA CYS A 228 14.56 6.05 -11.23
C CYS A 228 13.10 5.88 -10.76
N VAL A 229 12.21 6.80 -11.11
CA VAL A 229 10.77 6.62 -10.96
C VAL A 229 10.16 6.26 -12.31
N GLY A 230 9.87 4.99 -12.52
CA GLY A 230 9.17 4.51 -13.70
C GLY A 230 7.65 4.45 -13.48
N ILE A 231 6.93 4.10 -14.55
CA ILE A 231 5.46 4.05 -14.57
C ILE A 231 4.86 3.21 -13.43
N LEU A 232 5.50 2.10 -13.04
CA LEU A 232 4.99 1.25 -11.96
C LEU A 232 5.03 1.94 -10.59
N VAL A 233 6.09 2.74 -10.34
CA VAL A 233 6.22 3.47 -9.06
C VAL A 233 5.28 4.65 -9.05
N ALA A 234 5.23 5.42 -10.13
CA ALA A 234 4.36 6.59 -10.27
C ALA A 234 2.88 6.22 -10.14
N THR A 235 2.41 5.22 -10.90
CA THR A 235 1.01 4.75 -10.84
C THR A 235 0.65 4.16 -9.49
N ALA A 236 1.53 3.39 -8.85
CA ALA A 236 1.29 2.85 -7.51
C ALA A 236 1.21 3.97 -6.47
N PHE A 237 2.06 5.01 -6.56
CA PHE A 237 2.02 6.15 -5.65
C PHE A 237 0.68 6.89 -5.77
N VAL A 238 0.29 7.28 -6.99
CA VAL A 238 -0.98 7.96 -7.25
C VAL A 238 -2.17 7.11 -6.82
N ALA A 239 -2.17 5.81 -7.14
CA ALA A 239 -3.27 4.92 -6.78
C ALA A 239 -3.40 4.73 -5.26
N VAL A 240 -2.28 4.50 -4.56
CA VAL A 240 -2.30 4.26 -3.11
C VAL A 240 -2.68 5.52 -2.34
N THR A 241 -2.28 6.70 -2.80
CA THR A 241 -2.71 7.99 -2.22
C THR A 241 -4.13 8.37 -2.64
N GLY A 242 -4.69 7.75 -3.69
CA GLY A 242 -6.01 8.08 -4.24
C GLY A 242 -6.00 9.38 -5.04
N GLY A 243 -4.83 9.82 -5.53
CA GLY A 243 -4.68 11.10 -6.23
C GLY A 243 -4.88 12.34 -5.35
N ASP A 244 -5.24 12.14 -4.08
CA ASP A 244 -5.56 13.21 -3.12
C ASP A 244 -4.33 13.54 -2.26
N MET A 245 -3.68 14.66 -2.57
CA MET A 245 -2.53 15.15 -1.81
C MET A 245 -2.94 16.01 -0.61
N ASP A 246 -4.18 16.47 -0.51
CA ASP A 246 -4.67 17.30 0.60
C ASP A 246 -4.86 16.49 1.88
N ARG A 247 -4.85 15.16 1.76
CA ARG A 247 -4.76 14.25 2.91
C ARG A 247 -3.50 14.43 3.75
N PHE A 248 -2.45 15.01 3.19
CA PHE A 248 -1.20 15.33 3.87
C PHE A 248 -1.14 16.83 4.12
N GLU A 249 -1.09 17.25 5.36
CA GLU A 249 -0.88 18.65 5.71
C GLU A 249 0.47 19.12 5.15
N ARG A 250 1.51 18.37 5.43
CA ARG A 250 2.87 18.61 4.96
C ARG A 250 3.38 17.42 4.11
N PRO A 251 4.20 17.65 3.07
CA PRO A 251 4.74 16.54 2.26
C PRO A 251 5.46 15.46 3.08
N ARG A 252 6.09 15.81 4.19
CA ARG A 252 6.82 14.87 5.05
C ARG A 252 5.91 13.87 5.77
N ASP A 253 4.61 14.13 5.87
CA ASP A 253 3.65 13.29 6.58
C ASP A 253 3.39 11.97 5.83
N VAL A 254 3.72 11.91 4.53
CA VAL A 254 3.71 10.67 3.73
C VAL A 254 4.69 9.63 4.27
N GLY A 255 5.78 10.02 4.92
CA GLY A 255 6.79 9.12 5.46
C GLY A 255 6.24 8.16 6.53
N PRO A 256 5.68 8.65 7.64
CA PRO A 256 4.95 7.83 8.63
C PRO A 256 3.78 7.07 8.01
N TRP A 257 2.99 7.73 7.18
CA TRP A 257 1.82 7.14 6.53
C TRP A 257 2.16 5.94 5.63
N SER A 258 3.29 5.99 4.90
CA SER A 258 3.78 4.86 4.09
C SER A 258 4.51 3.78 4.89
N GLY A 259 4.73 4.00 6.19
CA GLY A 259 5.46 3.09 7.06
C GLY A 259 6.98 3.07 6.86
N LEU A 260 7.53 4.16 6.31
CA LEU A 260 8.97 4.36 6.13
C LEU A 260 9.60 5.20 7.25
N ALA A 261 8.82 5.56 8.28
CA ALA A 261 9.33 6.20 9.49
C ALA A 261 9.70 5.14 10.55
N PRO A 262 10.74 5.37 11.36
CA PRO A 262 11.03 4.51 12.49
C PRO A 262 9.89 4.59 13.53
N LYS A 263 9.60 3.47 14.19
CA LYS A 263 8.77 3.47 15.39
C LYS A 263 9.58 4.12 16.51
N GLN A 264 8.99 5.09 17.16
CA GLN A 264 9.53 5.67 18.39
C GLN A 264 8.99 4.88 19.60
N ASP A 265 9.86 4.59 20.53
CA ASP A 265 9.54 4.01 21.83
C ASP A 265 10.11 4.97 22.87
N GLN A 266 9.25 5.82 23.41
CA GLN A 266 9.61 6.82 24.41
C GLN A 266 8.88 6.48 25.71
N SER A 267 9.68 6.23 26.75
CA SER A 267 9.17 6.02 28.10
C SER A 267 10.14 6.66 29.10
N GLY A 268 9.71 7.72 29.76
CA GLY A 268 10.57 8.48 30.67
C GLY A 268 11.83 9.00 29.94
N ASP A 269 13.00 8.69 30.49
CA ASP A 269 14.30 9.12 29.94
C ASP A 269 14.79 8.28 28.74
N VAL A 270 14.04 7.25 28.33
CA VAL A 270 14.42 6.35 27.23
C VAL A 270 13.77 6.79 25.93
N ASP A 271 14.57 7.29 24.97
CA ASP A 271 14.15 7.53 23.56
C ASP A 271 14.85 6.54 22.63
N ARG A 272 14.13 5.52 22.19
CA ARG A 272 14.64 4.50 21.28
C ARG A 272 13.98 4.60 19.91
N GLN A 273 14.78 4.82 18.87
CA GLN A 273 14.36 4.64 17.49
C GLN A 273 14.43 3.16 17.11
N CYS A 274 13.27 2.54 16.98
CA CYS A 274 13.12 1.14 16.56
C CYS A 274 13.16 1.00 15.03
N HIS A 275 12.82 -0.21 14.55
CA HIS A 275 12.64 -0.47 13.12
C HIS A 275 11.50 0.38 12.53
N VAL A 276 11.47 0.51 11.19
CA VAL A 276 10.35 1.18 10.48
C VAL A 276 9.02 0.55 10.84
N THR A 277 7.99 1.37 10.97
CA THR A 277 6.65 0.95 11.43
C THR A 277 6.00 -0.08 10.52
N LYS A 278 6.33 -0.08 9.22
CA LYS A 278 5.69 -0.85 8.15
C LYS A 278 4.17 -0.63 8.05
N ALA A 279 3.65 0.44 8.64
CA ALA A 279 2.27 0.88 8.46
C ALA A 279 2.01 1.21 6.97
N GLY A 280 0.75 1.27 6.59
CA GLY A 280 0.37 1.61 5.22
C GLY A 280 0.63 0.50 4.19
N SER A 281 0.62 0.85 2.91
CA SER A 281 0.64 -0.08 1.78
C SER A 281 1.99 -0.82 1.62
N PRO A 282 2.03 -2.16 1.70
CA PRO A 282 3.22 -2.94 1.39
C PRO A 282 3.68 -2.79 -0.07
N LEU A 283 2.73 -2.67 -1.01
CA LEU A 283 2.99 -2.44 -2.43
C LEU A 283 3.83 -1.17 -2.64
N LEU A 284 3.32 -0.05 -2.14
CA LEU A 284 4.01 1.24 -2.30
C LEU A 284 5.38 1.24 -1.65
N ARG A 285 5.48 0.73 -0.43
CA ARG A 285 6.75 0.66 0.31
C ARG A 285 7.81 -0.15 -0.43
N ARG A 286 7.43 -1.33 -1.01
CA ARG A 286 8.31 -2.15 -1.82
C ARG A 286 8.85 -1.38 -3.03
N LEU A 287 7.97 -0.76 -3.81
CA LEU A 287 8.34 -0.03 -5.02
C LEU A 287 9.23 1.19 -4.72
N LEU A 288 8.94 1.94 -3.65
CA LEU A 288 9.80 3.04 -3.20
C LEU A 288 11.20 2.56 -2.79
N VAL A 289 11.29 1.42 -2.11
CA VAL A 289 12.58 0.82 -1.72
C VAL A 289 13.35 0.32 -2.95
N GLU A 290 12.67 -0.30 -3.92
CA GLU A 290 13.27 -0.71 -5.20
C GLU A 290 13.83 0.49 -5.97
N SER A 291 13.07 1.60 -6.08
CA SER A 291 13.57 2.85 -6.69
C SER A 291 14.74 3.45 -5.92
N ALA A 292 14.67 3.45 -4.59
CA ALA A 292 15.79 3.93 -3.76
C ALA A 292 17.08 3.10 -3.97
N GLN A 293 16.94 1.78 -4.15
CA GLN A 293 18.09 0.92 -4.49
C GLN A 293 18.66 1.26 -5.87
N LEU A 294 17.84 1.62 -6.85
CA LEU A 294 18.27 2.05 -8.17
C LEU A 294 19.00 3.40 -8.08
N ILE A 295 18.45 4.37 -7.36
CA ILE A 295 19.07 5.70 -7.12
C ILE A 295 20.45 5.54 -6.48
N MET A 296 20.61 4.57 -5.58
CA MET A 296 21.87 4.32 -4.84
C MET A 296 22.90 3.49 -5.61
N ARG A 297 22.66 3.14 -6.89
CA ARG A 297 23.67 2.47 -7.73
C ARG A 297 24.74 3.44 -8.17
N ASP A 298 25.96 2.94 -8.34
CA ASP A 298 27.11 3.74 -8.78
C ASP A 298 26.87 4.33 -10.18
N CYS A 299 26.26 3.54 -11.08
CA CYS A 299 25.91 3.96 -12.45
C CYS A 299 24.67 4.87 -12.55
N SER A 300 24.01 5.19 -11.44
CA SER A 300 22.86 6.09 -11.42
C SER A 300 23.33 7.55 -11.45
N SER A 301 22.51 8.41 -12.10
CA SER A 301 22.76 9.86 -12.12
C SER A 301 22.83 10.45 -10.71
N ASP A 302 23.59 11.50 -10.56
CA ASP A 302 23.69 12.22 -9.30
C ASP A 302 22.41 13.01 -9.03
N THR A 303 21.93 12.92 -7.83
CA THR A 303 20.71 13.58 -7.35
C THR A 303 20.85 13.92 -5.87
N ASP A 304 20.07 14.87 -5.38
CA ASP A 304 19.98 15.18 -3.95
C ASP A 304 19.63 13.94 -3.10
N LEU A 305 18.80 13.05 -3.65
CA LEU A 305 18.44 11.78 -3.02
C LEU A 305 19.64 10.85 -2.89
N LYS A 306 20.47 10.74 -3.95
CA LYS A 306 21.71 9.94 -3.95
C LYS A 306 22.73 10.53 -2.97
N ALA A 307 22.96 11.85 -3.00
CA ALA A 307 23.85 12.55 -2.08
C ALA A 307 23.47 12.27 -0.61
N LYS A 308 22.17 12.37 -0.28
CA LYS A 308 21.66 12.04 1.05
C LYS A 308 21.94 10.59 1.43
N GLY A 309 21.74 9.65 0.51
CA GLY A 309 22.00 8.24 0.75
C GLY A 309 23.46 7.93 1.00
N LEU A 310 24.36 8.49 0.18
CA LEU A 310 25.82 8.34 0.32
C LEU A 310 26.33 8.90 1.64
N ARG A 311 25.82 10.06 2.08
CA ARG A 311 26.13 10.64 3.40
C ARG A 311 25.82 9.69 4.57
N ILE A 312 24.73 8.94 4.45
CA ILE A 312 24.36 7.94 5.46
C ILE A 312 25.28 6.70 5.35
N CYS A 313 25.62 6.28 4.12
CA CYS A 313 26.52 5.16 3.88
C CYS A 313 27.93 5.42 4.41
N ALA A 314 28.40 6.67 4.39
CA ALA A 314 29.74 7.05 4.91
C ALA A 314 29.95 6.70 6.39
N ARG A 315 28.88 6.43 7.16
CA ARG A 315 28.96 5.90 8.52
C ARG A 315 29.49 4.46 8.60
N GLY A 316 29.61 3.79 7.47
CA GLY A 316 30.16 2.45 7.32
C GLY A 316 29.22 1.30 7.65
N GLY A 317 29.56 0.13 7.06
CA GLY A 317 28.92 -1.16 7.33
C GLY A 317 27.58 -1.42 6.66
N LYS A 318 27.14 -2.67 6.69
CA LYS A 318 25.88 -3.15 6.07
C LYS A 318 24.63 -2.47 6.63
N ILE A 319 24.66 -2.07 7.91
CA ILE A 319 23.53 -1.42 8.58
C ILE A 319 23.34 0.00 8.03
N ALA A 320 24.42 0.75 7.84
CA ALA A 320 24.38 2.11 7.28
C ALA A 320 23.78 2.10 5.87
N ARG A 321 24.18 1.13 5.01
CA ARG A 321 23.62 0.98 3.66
C ARG A 321 22.12 0.67 3.68
N ARG A 322 21.63 -0.21 4.56
CA ARG A 322 20.19 -0.48 4.70
C ARG A 322 19.40 0.75 5.19
N LYS A 323 19.97 1.49 6.16
CA LYS A 323 19.39 2.75 6.64
C LYS A 323 19.36 3.80 5.54
N ALA A 324 20.41 3.91 4.72
CA ALA A 324 20.47 4.82 3.58
C ALA A 324 19.35 4.56 2.57
N VAL A 325 19.18 3.31 2.12
CA VAL A 325 18.09 2.94 1.19
C VAL A 325 16.71 3.31 1.75
N THR A 326 16.46 3.03 3.03
CA THR A 326 15.17 3.37 3.67
C THR A 326 14.95 4.88 3.78
N ALA A 327 16.01 5.63 4.11
CA ALA A 327 15.97 7.09 4.19
C ALA A 327 15.74 7.73 2.81
N VAL A 328 16.38 7.19 1.77
CA VAL A 328 16.17 7.61 0.37
C VAL A 328 14.75 7.30 -0.08
N ALA A 329 14.22 6.09 0.20
CA ALA A 329 12.84 5.72 -0.11
C ALA A 329 11.82 6.67 0.56
N ARG A 330 12.04 7.02 1.84
CA ARG A 330 11.22 8.01 2.54
C ARG A 330 11.31 9.39 1.90
N SER A 331 12.52 9.83 1.56
CA SER A 331 12.73 11.15 0.94
C SER A 331 12.14 11.21 -0.47
N LEU A 332 12.20 10.09 -1.23
CA LEU A 332 11.53 9.96 -2.51
C LEU A 332 10.01 10.14 -2.38
N ALA A 333 9.38 9.47 -1.40
CA ALA A 333 7.95 9.65 -1.15
C ALA A 333 7.60 11.12 -0.81
N VAL A 334 8.43 11.78 0.00
CA VAL A 334 8.26 13.21 0.34
C VAL A 334 8.37 14.10 -0.91
N LEU A 335 9.37 13.84 -1.76
CA LEU A 335 9.55 14.55 -3.02
C LEU A 335 8.35 14.37 -3.95
N MET A 336 7.88 13.13 -4.14
CA MET A 336 6.70 12.82 -4.95
C MET A 336 5.46 13.58 -4.44
N THR A 337 5.25 13.60 -3.13
CA THR A 337 4.13 14.35 -2.52
C THR A 337 4.28 15.86 -2.75
N ALA A 338 5.49 16.41 -2.59
CA ALA A 338 5.75 17.83 -2.80
C ALA A 338 5.51 18.27 -4.24
N MET A 339 5.95 17.45 -5.21
CA MET A 339 5.74 17.71 -6.64
C MET A 339 4.27 17.67 -7.03
N LEU A 340 3.48 16.75 -6.45
CA LEU A 340 2.03 16.71 -6.72
C LEU A 340 1.25 17.80 -5.99
N LYS A 341 1.72 18.28 -4.85
CA LYS A 341 1.12 19.46 -4.16
C LYS A 341 1.39 20.77 -4.89
N LYS A 342 2.50 20.84 -5.62
CA LYS A 342 2.92 22.03 -6.37
C LYS A 342 3.31 21.59 -7.79
N PRO A 343 2.33 21.26 -8.66
CA PRO A 343 2.60 20.71 -9.98
C PRO A 343 3.41 21.63 -10.89
N ASP A 344 3.24 22.94 -10.72
CA ASP A 344 3.91 23.96 -11.55
C ASP A 344 5.32 24.33 -11.07
N ALA A 345 5.74 23.86 -9.89
CA ALA A 345 7.08 24.13 -9.38
C ALA A 345 8.14 23.37 -10.16
N PRO A 346 9.24 23.98 -10.61
CA PRO A 346 10.29 23.27 -11.35
C PRO A 346 10.93 22.17 -10.49
N TYR A 347 11.17 21.02 -11.09
CA TYR A 347 11.92 19.94 -10.44
C TYR A 347 13.41 20.09 -10.73
N VAL A 348 14.21 20.24 -9.68
CA VAL A 348 15.67 20.29 -9.75
C VAL A 348 16.21 19.00 -9.14
N PRO A 349 16.79 18.09 -9.96
CA PRO A 349 17.25 16.78 -9.47
C PRO A 349 18.50 16.86 -8.59
N LEU A 350 19.37 17.83 -8.87
CA LEU A 350 20.63 18.04 -8.13
C LEU A 350 20.80 19.51 -7.84
N SER A 351 20.84 19.88 -6.57
CA SER A 351 21.13 21.23 -6.11
C SER A 351 22.65 21.48 -6.09
N GLU A 352 23.07 22.72 -6.32
CA GLU A 352 24.50 23.12 -6.27
C GLU A 352 25.19 22.68 -4.97
N ARG A 353 24.48 22.73 -3.86
CA ARG A 353 24.97 22.28 -2.57
C ARG A 353 25.31 20.79 -2.58
N CYS A 354 24.41 19.94 -3.07
CA CYS A 354 24.59 18.49 -3.11
C CYS A 354 25.62 18.08 -4.16
N GLU A 355 25.75 18.84 -5.24
CA GLU A 355 26.81 18.66 -6.23
C GLU A 355 28.20 18.85 -5.62
N LYS A 356 28.41 19.93 -4.88
CA LYS A 356 29.66 20.19 -4.15
C LYS A 356 29.96 19.09 -3.12
N GLU A 357 28.95 18.63 -2.40
CA GLU A 357 29.08 17.53 -1.43
C GLU A 357 29.50 16.21 -2.12
N LEU A 358 28.94 15.87 -3.27
CA LEU A 358 29.30 14.66 -4.01
C LEU A 358 30.72 14.71 -4.58
N LEU A 359 31.13 15.85 -5.09
CA LEU A 359 32.51 16.06 -5.56
C LEU A 359 33.53 15.87 -4.42
N ALA A 360 33.23 16.46 -3.25
CA ALA A 360 34.09 16.29 -2.08
C ALA A 360 34.17 14.83 -1.60
N MET A 361 33.06 14.10 -1.58
CA MET A 361 33.07 12.68 -1.23
C MET A 361 33.85 11.81 -2.20
N ARG A 362 33.86 12.13 -3.49
CA ARG A 362 34.64 11.39 -4.51
C ARG A 362 36.15 11.68 -4.44
N ALA A 363 36.52 12.88 -4.01
CA ALA A 363 37.92 13.24 -3.82
C ALA A 363 38.57 12.57 -2.60
N MET A 364 37.79 11.99 -1.69
CA MET A 364 38.26 11.30 -0.49
C MET A 364 38.39 9.76 -0.69
N VAL A 365 38.00 9.22 -1.84
CA VAL A 365 38.10 7.80 -2.21
C VAL A 365 39.21 7.61 -3.24
#